data_9b605f2067b4ae271b5906b775dd057c
#
_entry.id   9b605f2067b4ae271b5906b775dd057c
#
_cell.length_a   1.000
_cell.length_b   1.000
_cell.length_c   1.000
_cell.angle_alpha   90.00
_cell.angle_beta   90.00
_cell.angle_gamma   90.00
#
_symmetry.space_group_name_H-M   'P 1'
#
loop_
_entity.id
_entity.type
_entity.pdbx_description
1 polymer ?
#
loop_
_entity_poly.entity_id
_entity_poly.type
_entity_poly.pdbx_seq_one_letter_code
_entity_poly.pdbx_strand_id
1 'polypeptide(L)'
;MAAGLLIDEGKLDLSENIYKIFHDKGSTWAKIFRPEVTVENLMTMTSGVTFNESGIVSGNDWLESYLNAPVSEKPGTKFQYNSLNSYVLSAIITERTGMPMDEYLKPRLFEPLGITDYLWEKCPRGITKGGWGLFMHTEDMAKLGQLYLNKGKWNGKQIIPESWAEASVTKKVDSIEGTYGYGYQLWMEERPGSFEYNGMLGQNVLIY
;
A
#
# COMPACT_ATOMS: atom_id res chain seq x y z
N MET A 1 0.51 3.54 5.59
CA MET A 1 0.73 4.87 6.24
C MET A 1 0.31 6.03 5.33
N ALA A 2 0.89 6.23 4.13
CA ALA A 2 0.57 7.37 3.27
C ALA A 2 -0.93 7.52 2.94
N ALA A 3 -1.61 6.44 2.60
CA ALA A 3 -3.05 6.47 2.35
C ALA A 3 -3.85 6.89 3.60
N GLY A 4 -3.44 6.44 4.79
CA GLY A 4 -4.10 6.83 6.04
C GLY A 4 -3.99 8.34 6.33
N LEU A 5 -2.85 8.94 6.00
CA LEU A 5 -2.68 10.40 6.08
C LEU A 5 -3.60 11.12 5.10
N LEU A 6 -3.72 10.63 3.86
CA LEU A 6 -4.64 11.23 2.88
C LEU A 6 -6.12 11.07 3.24
N ILE A 7 -6.47 9.95 3.86
CA ILE A 7 -7.84 9.73 4.36
C ILE A 7 -8.15 10.70 5.49
N ASP A 8 -7.23 10.89 6.42
CA ASP A 8 -7.39 11.87 7.51
C ASP A 8 -7.47 13.31 7.00
N GLU A 9 -6.72 13.62 5.92
CA GLU A 9 -6.81 14.90 5.22
C GLU A 9 -8.10 15.07 4.37
N GLY A 10 -8.97 14.07 4.31
CA GLY A 10 -10.17 14.06 3.48
C GLY A 10 -9.90 14.05 1.96
N LYS A 11 -8.71 13.61 1.56
CA LYS A 11 -8.26 13.59 0.15
C LYS A 11 -8.38 12.23 -0.52
N LEU A 12 -8.71 11.19 0.23
CA LEU A 12 -8.86 9.82 -0.26
C LEU A 12 -9.92 9.10 0.57
N ASP A 13 -10.70 8.26 -0.08
CA ASP A 13 -11.64 7.33 0.56
C ASP A 13 -11.35 5.90 0.11
N LEU A 14 -11.51 4.94 1.03
CA LEU A 14 -11.28 3.53 0.75
C LEU A 14 -12.25 2.95 -0.30
N SER A 15 -13.45 3.52 -0.40
CA SER A 15 -14.48 3.13 -1.37
C SER A 15 -14.26 3.69 -2.77
N GLU A 16 -13.30 4.59 -2.97
CA GLU A 16 -13.06 5.18 -4.27
C GLU A 16 -12.60 4.14 -5.30
N ASN A 17 -13.22 4.18 -6.48
CA ASN A 17 -12.85 3.33 -7.61
C ASN A 17 -11.59 3.85 -8.30
N ILE A 18 -10.57 2.99 -8.46
CA ILE A 18 -9.28 3.37 -9.05
C ILE A 18 -9.41 3.85 -10.50
N TYR A 19 -10.36 3.32 -11.27
CA TYR A 19 -10.60 3.75 -12.66
C TYR A 19 -11.23 5.14 -12.73
N LYS A 20 -11.90 5.61 -11.67
CA LYS A 20 -12.38 6.99 -11.55
C LYS A 20 -11.25 7.92 -11.11
N ILE A 21 -10.36 7.48 -10.21
CA ILE A 21 -9.17 8.25 -9.80
C ILE A 21 -8.29 8.53 -11.04
N PHE A 22 -8.05 7.51 -11.86
CA PHE A 22 -7.24 7.59 -13.07
C PHE A 22 -8.09 7.70 -14.35
N HIS A 23 -9.08 8.58 -14.32
CA HIS A 23 -10.07 8.71 -15.41
C HIS A 23 -9.45 9.11 -16.77
N ASP A 24 -8.27 9.72 -16.77
CA ASP A 24 -7.50 10.11 -17.95
C ASP A 24 -6.54 9.01 -18.45
N LYS A 25 -6.35 7.94 -17.65
CA LYS A 25 -5.44 6.83 -17.93
C LYS A 25 -6.19 5.53 -18.26
N GLY A 26 -5.49 4.57 -18.85
CA GLY A 26 -6.07 3.30 -19.29
C GLY A 26 -6.95 3.42 -20.54
N SER A 27 -7.30 2.28 -21.11
CA SER A 27 -8.12 2.22 -22.33
C SER A 27 -9.59 2.58 -22.04
N THR A 28 -10.28 3.11 -23.04
CA THR A 28 -11.72 3.39 -22.96
C THR A 28 -12.53 2.14 -22.59
N TRP A 29 -12.12 0.97 -23.10
CA TRP A 29 -12.74 -0.30 -22.77
C TRP A 29 -12.61 -0.63 -21.28
N ALA A 30 -11.42 -0.47 -20.70
CA ALA A 30 -11.17 -0.70 -19.29
C ALA A 30 -12.06 0.20 -18.40
N LYS A 31 -12.28 1.44 -18.79
CA LYS A 31 -13.10 2.40 -18.03
C LYS A 31 -14.59 2.06 -18.00
N ILE A 32 -15.11 1.44 -19.06
CA ILE A 32 -16.56 1.18 -19.24
C ILE A 32 -16.96 -0.22 -18.75
N PHE A 33 -16.14 -1.22 -19.00
CA PHE A 33 -16.53 -2.63 -18.86
C PHE A 33 -15.87 -3.37 -17.70
N ARG A 34 -15.03 -2.70 -16.89
CA ARG A 34 -14.38 -3.37 -15.77
C ARG A 34 -15.21 -3.31 -14.50
N PRO A 35 -15.11 -4.35 -13.66
CA PRO A 35 -15.67 -4.30 -12.32
C PRO A 35 -15.00 -3.19 -11.50
N GLU A 36 -15.75 -2.65 -10.54
CA GLU A 36 -15.20 -1.64 -9.63
C GLU A 36 -14.11 -2.25 -8.75
N VAL A 37 -12.89 -1.75 -8.91
CA VAL A 37 -11.77 -2.03 -8.01
C VAL A 37 -11.59 -0.80 -7.13
N THR A 38 -11.72 -0.97 -5.82
CA THR A 38 -11.63 0.14 -4.86
C THR A 38 -10.21 0.26 -4.27
N VAL A 39 -9.93 1.40 -3.65
CA VAL A 39 -8.71 1.59 -2.86
C VAL A 39 -8.61 0.52 -1.76
N GLU A 40 -9.71 0.16 -1.11
CA GLU A 40 -9.74 -0.91 -0.12
C GLU A 40 -9.33 -2.26 -0.70
N ASN A 41 -9.76 -2.58 -1.93
CA ASN A 41 -9.36 -3.82 -2.58
C ASN A 41 -7.85 -3.89 -2.84
N LEU A 42 -7.21 -2.76 -3.14
CA LEU A 42 -5.75 -2.70 -3.24
C LEU A 42 -5.10 -2.91 -1.85
N MET A 43 -5.63 -2.25 -0.82
CA MET A 43 -5.12 -2.34 0.55
C MET A 43 -5.18 -3.75 1.13
N THR A 44 -6.23 -4.49 0.79
CA THR A 44 -6.50 -5.84 1.31
C THR A 44 -6.02 -6.96 0.39
N MET A 45 -5.33 -6.63 -0.71
CA MET A 45 -4.89 -7.60 -1.72
C MET A 45 -6.04 -8.41 -2.34
N THR A 46 -7.20 -7.77 -2.52
CA THR A 46 -8.40 -8.39 -3.11
C THR A 46 -8.86 -7.70 -4.40
N SER A 47 -7.93 -7.07 -5.12
CA SER A 47 -8.27 -6.35 -6.37
C SER A 47 -8.80 -7.26 -7.48
N GLY A 48 -8.45 -8.55 -7.46
CA GLY A 48 -8.76 -9.49 -8.54
C GLY A 48 -8.00 -9.23 -9.85
N VAL A 49 -7.13 -8.22 -9.88
CA VAL A 49 -6.33 -7.88 -11.05
C VAL A 49 -5.20 -8.87 -11.20
N THR A 50 -5.17 -9.57 -12.35
CA THR A 50 -4.11 -10.51 -12.68
C THR A 50 -3.01 -9.78 -13.44
N PHE A 51 -1.93 -9.50 -12.75
CA PHE A 51 -0.72 -8.94 -13.34
C PHE A 51 0.49 -9.74 -12.87
N ASN A 52 1.39 -10.08 -13.79
CA ASN A 52 2.55 -10.89 -13.47
C ASN A 52 3.56 -10.09 -12.63
N GLU A 53 3.70 -10.47 -11.38
CA GLU A 53 4.57 -9.85 -10.39
C GLU A 53 6.02 -10.34 -10.49
N SER A 54 6.22 -11.59 -10.91
CA SER A 54 7.53 -12.23 -11.01
C SER A 54 8.29 -11.82 -12.27
N GLY A 55 7.63 -11.15 -13.20
CA GLY A 55 8.23 -10.61 -14.39
C GLY A 55 8.79 -9.20 -14.16
N ILE A 56 9.77 -8.83 -14.93
CA ILE A 56 10.15 -7.43 -15.10
C ILE A 56 8.90 -6.72 -15.65
N VAL A 57 8.40 -5.73 -14.94
CA VAL A 57 7.34 -4.89 -15.47
C VAL A 57 7.90 -4.23 -16.73
N SER A 58 7.50 -4.75 -17.89
CA SER A 58 8.00 -4.30 -19.17
C SER A 58 7.29 -3.00 -19.57
N GLY A 59 8.04 -2.12 -20.22
CA GLY A 59 7.48 -0.84 -20.69
C GLY A 59 7.69 0.32 -19.71
N ASN A 60 7.31 1.50 -20.18
CA ASN A 60 7.55 2.75 -19.47
C ASN A 60 6.39 3.20 -18.58
N ASP A 61 5.19 2.67 -18.77
CA ASP A 61 3.99 3.03 -18.02
C ASP A 61 3.36 1.82 -17.31
N TRP A 62 3.85 1.57 -16.10
CA TRP A 62 3.39 0.46 -15.28
C TRP A 62 1.95 0.65 -14.79
N LEU A 63 1.55 1.91 -14.54
CA LEU A 63 0.20 2.23 -14.11
C LEU A 63 -0.81 1.93 -15.24
N GLU A 64 -0.54 2.37 -16.45
CA GLU A 64 -1.41 2.08 -17.59
C GLU A 64 -1.47 0.56 -17.85
N SER A 65 -0.33 -0.13 -17.75
CA SER A 65 -0.27 -1.58 -17.90
C SER A 65 -1.14 -2.29 -16.85
N TYR A 66 -1.09 -1.86 -15.58
CA TYR A 66 -1.93 -2.38 -14.51
C TYR A 66 -3.41 -2.09 -14.77
N LEU A 67 -3.76 -0.85 -15.10
CA LEU A 67 -5.14 -0.46 -15.40
C LEU A 67 -5.73 -1.21 -16.61
N ASN A 68 -4.93 -1.69 -17.52
CA ASN A 68 -5.36 -2.51 -18.66
C ASN A 68 -5.27 -4.02 -18.41
N ALA A 69 -4.68 -4.47 -17.29
CA ALA A 69 -4.53 -5.89 -16.97
C ALA A 69 -5.90 -6.57 -16.69
N PRO A 70 -6.09 -7.86 -16.98
CA PRO A 70 -7.36 -8.54 -16.72
C PRO A 70 -7.75 -8.54 -15.25
N VAL A 71 -9.04 -8.42 -14.98
CA VAL A 71 -9.62 -8.69 -13.65
C VAL A 71 -10.25 -10.07 -13.71
N SER A 72 -9.60 -11.07 -13.13
CA SER A 72 -10.01 -12.48 -13.24
C SER A 72 -10.90 -12.94 -12.09
N GLU A 73 -10.88 -12.24 -10.98
CA GLU A 73 -11.70 -12.51 -9.81
C GLU A 73 -12.56 -11.30 -9.48
N LYS A 74 -13.73 -11.53 -8.89
CA LYS A 74 -14.57 -10.42 -8.44
C LYS A 74 -13.84 -9.64 -7.34
N PRO A 75 -13.63 -8.32 -7.49
CA PRO A 75 -12.95 -7.51 -6.46
C PRO A 75 -13.62 -7.67 -5.08
N GLY A 76 -12.80 -7.75 -4.05
CA GLY A 76 -13.24 -7.94 -2.67
C GLY A 76 -13.53 -9.38 -2.25
N THR A 77 -13.43 -10.39 -3.14
CA THR A 77 -13.86 -11.76 -2.80
C THR A 77 -12.75 -12.75 -2.54
N LYS A 78 -11.55 -12.51 -3.09
CA LYS A 78 -10.42 -13.44 -2.99
C LYS A 78 -9.14 -12.71 -2.69
N PHE A 79 -8.45 -13.15 -1.66
CA PHE A 79 -7.10 -12.70 -1.37
C PHE A 79 -6.13 -13.24 -2.43
N GLN A 80 -5.36 -12.34 -3.02
CA GLN A 80 -4.26 -12.67 -3.93
C GLN A 80 -3.19 -11.59 -3.78
N TYR A 81 -2.11 -11.93 -3.09
CA TYR A 81 -1.01 -11.00 -2.90
C TYR A 81 -0.45 -10.53 -4.25
N ASN A 82 -0.29 -9.22 -4.38
CA ASN A 82 0.24 -8.60 -5.58
C ASN A 82 0.90 -7.26 -5.22
N SER A 83 2.22 -7.18 -5.30
CA SER A 83 2.98 -5.97 -4.97
C SER A 83 2.62 -4.77 -5.85
N LEU A 84 2.05 -5.02 -7.04
CA LEU A 84 1.56 -3.95 -7.89
C LEU A 84 0.31 -3.25 -7.34
N ASN A 85 -0.47 -3.89 -6.47
CA ASN A 85 -1.52 -3.19 -5.72
C ASN A 85 -0.90 -2.06 -4.87
N SER A 86 0.22 -2.32 -4.22
CA SER A 86 0.94 -1.30 -3.43
C SER A 86 1.57 -0.22 -4.33
N TYR A 87 2.04 -0.59 -5.53
CA TYR A 87 2.49 0.38 -6.52
C TYR A 87 1.36 1.31 -6.97
N VAL A 88 0.16 0.77 -7.23
CA VAL A 88 -1.00 1.59 -7.62
C VAL A 88 -1.44 2.49 -6.47
N LEU A 89 -1.35 2.05 -5.21
CA LEU A 89 -1.56 2.93 -4.05
C LEU A 89 -0.56 4.09 -4.04
N SER A 90 0.72 3.84 -4.35
CA SER A 90 1.71 4.91 -4.50
C SER A 90 1.37 5.87 -5.66
N ALA A 91 0.87 5.34 -6.76
CA ALA A 91 0.39 6.17 -7.87
C ALA A 91 -0.81 7.05 -7.46
N ILE A 92 -1.73 6.53 -6.64
CA ILE A 92 -2.85 7.30 -6.08
C ILE A 92 -2.34 8.43 -5.19
N ILE A 93 -1.34 8.19 -4.34
CA ILE A 93 -0.72 9.25 -3.54
C ILE A 93 -0.16 10.34 -4.44
N THR A 94 0.56 9.96 -5.50
CA THR A 94 1.11 10.91 -6.47
C THR A 94 0.02 11.71 -7.17
N GLU A 95 -1.05 11.07 -7.60
CA GLU A 95 -2.19 11.74 -8.26
C GLU A 95 -2.88 12.76 -7.33
N ARG A 96 -3.08 12.41 -6.05
CA ARG A 96 -3.78 13.26 -5.08
C ARG A 96 -2.93 14.40 -4.52
N THR A 97 -1.60 14.24 -4.53
CA THR A 97 -0.68 15.21 -3.89
C THR A 97 0.14 16.02 -4.89
N GLY A 98 0.23 15.58 -6.14
CA GLY A 98 1.10 16.15 -7.15
C GLY A 98 2.59 15.85 -6.93
N MET A 99 2.94 14.98 -5.97
CA MET A 99 4.33 14.64 -5.67
C MET A 99 4.51 13.13 -5.47
N PRO A 100 5.69 12.54 -5.72
CA PRO A 100 5.99 11.16 -5.42
C PRO A 100 5.75 10.82 -3.95
N MET A 101 5.35 9.56 -3.66
CA MET A 101 4.98 9.13 -2.30
C MET A 101 6.13 9.28 -1.29
N ASP A 102 7.37 9.04 -1.70
CA ASP A 102 8.55 9.24 -0.85
C ASP A 102 8.71 10.72 -0.43
N GLU A 103 8.50 11.64 -1.35
CA GLU A 103 8.54 13.09 -1.08
C GLU A 103 7.36 13.53 -0.19
N TYR A 104 6.16 12.97 -0.40
CA TYR A 104 5.00 13.24 0.45
C TYR A 104 5.23 12.75 1.89
N LEU A 105 5.84 11.56 2.05
CA LEU A 105 6.09 10.97 3.37
C LEU A 105 7.30 11.60 4.09
N LYS A 106 8.23 12.18 3.37
CA LYS A 106 9.47 12.73 3.96
C LYS A 106 9.20 13.64 5.15
N PRO A 107 8.48 14.77 5.04
CA PRO A 107 8.22 15.66 6.17
C PRO A 107 7.16 15.13 7.14
N ARG A 108 6.31 14.18 6.72
CA ARG A 108 5.18 13.69 7.50
C ARG A 108 5.48 12.46 8.35
N LEU A 109 6.42 11.64 7.87
CA LEU A 109 6.75 10.35 8.49
C LEU A 109 8.24 10.24 8.77
N PHE A 110 9.07 10.33 7.74
CA PHE A 110 10.49 10.00 7.88
C PHE A 110 11.27 10.99 8.76
N GLU A 111 11.15 12.27 8.50
CA GLU A 111 11.81 13.30 9.31
C GLU A 111 11.38 13.27 10.78
N PRO A 112 10.09 13.19 11.13
CA PRO A 112 9.65 13.06 12.52
C PRO A 112 10.18 11.82 13.24
N LEU A 113 10.42 10.73 12.52
CA LEU A 113 11.03 9.50 13.05
C LEU A 113 12.57 9.55 13.06
N GLY A 114 13.17 10.62 12.55
CA GLY A 114 14.62 10.71 12.38
C GLY A 114 15.19 9.74 11.36
N ILE A 115 14.38 9.39 10.33
CA ILE A 115 14.79 8.55 9.20
C ILE A 115 15.28 9.48 8.10
N THR A 116 16.59 9.56 7.92
CA THR A 116 17.21 10.52 6.99
C THR A 116 17.99 9.85 5.86
N ASP A 117 18.43 8.61 6.07
CA ASP A 117 19.21 7.85 5.11
C ASP A 117 18.38 6.66 4.59
N TYR A 118 17.72 6.88 3.48
CA TYR A 118 16.94 5.87 2.77
C TYR A 118 16.93 6.16 1.27
N LEU A 119 16.73 5.13 0.49
CA LEU A 119 16.50 5.20 -0.95
C LEU A 119 15.20 4.48 -1.27
N TRP A 120 14.29 5.12 -1.96
CA TRP A 120 13.11 4.46 -2.50
C TRP A 120 13.10 4.57 -4.03
N GLU A 121 13.22 3.44 -4.69
CA GLU A 121 13.24 3.39 -6.14
C GLU A 121 11.92 3.86 -6.76
N LYS A 122 12.03 4.42 -7.96
CA LYS A 122 10.88 4.87 -8.77
C LYS A 122 10.77 4.07 -10.06
N CYS A 123 9.56 3.97 -10.60
CA CYS A 123 9.34 3.45 -11.94
C CYS A 123 9.85 4.44 -13.01
N PRO A 124 9.90 4.06 -14.30
CA PRO A 124 10.36 4.97 -15.36
C PRO A 124 9.59 6.30 -15.47
N ARG A 125 8.34 6.33 -14.99
CA ARG A 125 7.49 7.55 -14.95
C ARG A 125 7.67 8.37 -13.66
N GLY A 126 8.62 8.03 -12.79
CA GLY A 126 8.92 8.76 -11.56
C GLY A 126 8.00 8.45 -10.37
N ILE A 127 7.06 7.51 -10.50
CA ILE A 127 6.21 7.07 -9.39
C ILE A 127 7.01 6.14 -8.49
N THR A 128 6.94 6.37 -7.17
CA THR A 128 7.62 5.54 -6.15
C THR A 128 7.09 4.10 -6.21
N LYS A 129 7.98 3.10 -6.14
CA LYS A 129 7.62 1.67 -6.16
C LYS A 129 7.00 1.24 -4.83
N GLY A 130 5.74 1.50 -4.58
CA GLY A 130 5.09 1.28 -3.28
C GLY A 130 5.19 -0.12 -2.68
N GLY A 131 5.43 -1.15 -3.49
CA GLY A 131 5.47 -2.56 -3.07
C GLY A 131 6.89 -3.12 -2.87
N TRP A 132 7.92 -2.44 -3.32
CA TRP A 132 9.33 -2.86 -3.21
C TRP A 132 10.29 -1.70 -3.45
N GLY A 133 11.59 -1.96 -3.35
CA GLY A 133 12.64 -1.00 -3.70
C GLY A 133 12.85 0.10 -2.66
N LEU A 134 12.38 -0.08 -1.43
CA LEU A 134 12.72 0.77 -0.30
C LEU A 134 13.93 0.17 0.42
N PHE A 135 15.00 0.91 0.49
CA PHE A 135 16.23 0.59 1.21
C PHE A 135 16.35 1.53 2.41
N MET A 136 16.52 0.99 3.60
CA MET A 136 16.72 1.76 4.83
C MET A 136 17.47 0.93 5.87
N HIS A 137 17.95 1.56 6.92
CA HIS A 137 18.60 0.86 8.02
C HIS A 137 17.61 0.02 8.80
N THR A 138 18.08 -1.08 9.38
CA THR A 138 17.26 -2.00 10.18
C THR A 138 16.61 -1.30 11.38
N GLU A 139 17.32 -0.38 12.01
CA GLU A 139 16.80 0.43 13.12
C GLU A 139 15.63 1.32 12.68
N ASP A 140 15.65 1.81 11.44
CA ASP A 140 14.57 2.62 10.88
C ASP A 140 13.33 1.76 10.56
N MET A 141 13.53 0.52 10.14
CA MET A 141 12.42 -0.43 10.02
C MET A 141 11.73 -0.67 11.38
N ALA A 142 12.52 -0.83 12.45
CA ALA A 142 11.97 -0.99 13.80
C ALA A 142 11.16 0.22 14.26
N LYS A 143 11.56 1.44 13.90
CA LYS A 143 10.79 2.67 14.21
C LYS A 143 9.39 2.64 13.57
N LEU A 144 9.25 2.10 12.36
CA LEU A 144 7.95 1.97 11.70
C LEU A 144 7.05 0.96 12.44
N GLY A 145 7.61 -0.15 12.92
CA GLY A 145 6.89 -1.11 13.76
C GLY A 145 6.47 -0.49 15.10
N GLN A 146 7.40 0.20 15.76
CA GLN A 146 7.14 0.89 17.03
C GLN A 146 6.07 1.98 16.89
N LEU A 147 6.00 2.68 15.75
CA LEU A 147 4.97 3.67 15.47
C LEU A 147 3.57 3.03 15.49
N TYR A 148 3.39 1.85 14.87
CA TYR A 148 2.12 1.14 14.94
C TYR A 148 1.80 0.62 16.33
N LEU A 149 2.79 0.07 17.05
CA LEU A 149 2.62 -0.37 18.43
C LEU A 149 2.14 0.77 19.34
N ASN A 150 2.62 1.98 19.08
CA ASN A 150 2.23 3.20 19.79
C ASN A 150 0.98 3.87 19.18
N LYS A 151 0.17 3.15 18.40
CA LYS A 151 -1.04 3.68 17.77
C LYS A 151 -0.80 4.99 16.99
N GLY A 152 0.29 5.03 16.27
CA GLY A 152 0.66 6.16 15.42
C GLY A 152 1.33 7.33 16.12
N LYS A 153 1.68 7.20 17.42
CA LYS A 153 2.38 8.24 18.19
C LYS A 153 3.89 8.03 18.19
N TRP A 154 4.64 9.13 18.05
CA TRP A 154 6.09 9.16 18.17
C TRP A 154 6.54 10.39 18.95
N ASN A 155 7.32 10.19 20.03
CA ASN A 155 7.75 11.26 20.93
C ASN A 155 6.63 12.21 21.36
N GLY A 156 5.47 11.65 21.69
CA GLY A 156 4.28 12.39 22.14
C GLY A 156 3.48 13.08 21.05
N LYS A 157 3.89 13.00 19.78
CA LYS A 157 3.15 13.55 18.63
C LYS A 157 2.43 12.46 17.86
N GLN A 158 1.21 12.73 17.40
CA GLN A 158 0.50 11.86 16.47
C GLN A 158 1.12 12.04 15.08
N ILE A 159 1.71 11.00 14.53
CA ILE A 159 2.36 10.97 13.21
C ILE A 159 1.44 10.38 12.15
N ILE A 160 0.76 9.29 12.48
CA ILE A 160 -0.34 8.75 11.67
C ILE A 160 -1.59 8.67 12.53
N PRO A 161 -2.80 8.86 11.98
CA PRO A 161 -4.03 8.83 12.77
C PRO A 161 -4.17 7.54 13.59
N GLU A 162 -4.57 7.63 14.85
CA GLU A 162 -4.78 6.47 15.72
C GLU A 162 -5.81 5.50 15.10
N SER A 163 -6.91 6.06 14.58
CA SER A 163 -7.94 5.28 13.88
C SER A 163 -7.39 4.49 12.69
N TRP A 164 -6.47 5.09 11.93
CA TRP A 164 -5.81 4.40 10.83
C TRP A 164 -4.85 3.31 11.31
N ALA A 165 -4.06 3.58 12.34
CA ALA A 165 -3.16 2.60 12.93
C ALA A 165 -3.94 1.36 13.39
N GLU A 166 -5.04 1.55 14.11
CA GLU A 166 -5.91 0.47 14.57
C GLU A 166 -6.61 -0.27 13.42
N ALA A 167 -7.16 0.47 12.46
CA ALA A 167 -7.82 -0.12 11.30
C ALA A 167 -6.87 -0.97 10.45
N SER A 168 -5.60 -0.54 10.33
CA SER A 168 -4.59 -1.24 9.51
C SER A 168 -4.20 -2.59 10.08
N VAL A 169 -4.17 -2.73 11.41
CA VAL A 169 -3.80 -3.96 12.12
C VAL A 169 -5.03 -4.80 12.52
N THR A 170 -6.19 -4.46 12.00
CA THR A 170 -7.40 -5.26 12.15
C THR A 170 -7.56 -6.17 10.92
N LYS A 171 -7.78 -7.46 11.14
CA LYS A 171 -8.02 -8.43 10.06
C LYS A 171 -9.19 -8.00 9.19
N LYS A 172 -8.96 -7.91 7.88
CA LYS A 172 -9.95 -7.55 6.85
C LYS A 172 -10.35 -8.76 6.02
N VAL A 173 -9.39 -9.63 5.72
CA VAL A 173 -9.59 -10.82 4.91
C VAL A 173 -8.77 -11.99 5.46
N ASP A 174 -9.19 -13.22 5.13
CA ASP A 174 -8.38 -14.39 5.31
C ASP A 174 -7.28 -14.41 4.24
N SER A 175 -6.05 -14.67 4.66
CA SER A 175 -4.93 -14.86 3.73
C SER A 175 -4.88 -16.32 3.24
N ILE A 176 -3.78 -16.72 2.61
CA ILE A 176 -3.60 -18.06 2.07
C ILE A 176 -3.78 -19.09 3.19
N GLU A 177 -4.60 -20.14 2.92
CA GLU A 177 -4.82 -21.31 3.78
C GLU A 177 -5.56 -21.07 5.11
N GLY A 178 -6.13 -19.87 5.33
CA GLY A 178 -6.94 -19.55 6.52
C GLY A 178 -6.16 -19.52 7.84
N THR A 179 -4.84 -19.66 7.80
CA THR A 179 -3.97 -19.66 8.99
C THR A 179 -3.72 -18.24 9.50
N TYR A 180 -3.53 -17.30 8.56
CA TYR A 180 -3.25 -15.90 8.86
C TYR A 180 -4.33 -15.00 8.28
N GLY A 181 -4.42 -13.79 8.78
CA GLY A 181 -5.25 -12.74 8.20
C GLY A 181 -4.40 -11.71 7.46
N TYR A 182 -5.09 -10.77 6.81
CA TYR A 182 -4.47 -9.60 6.21
C TYR A 182 -5.29 -8.36 6.55
N GLY A 183 -4.60 -7.32 7.00
CA GLY A 183 -5.19 -6.01 7.26
C GLY A 183 -4.97 -5.06 6.08
N TYR A 184 -4.68 -3.80 6.37
CA TYR A 184 -4.31 -2.85 5.33
C TYR A 184 -2.79 -2.85 5.10
N GLN A 185 -2.33 -3.70 4.16
CA GLN A 185 -0.91 -3.89 3.81
C GLN A 185 -0.06 -4.49 4.94
N LEU A 186 -0.69 -5.28 5.83
CA LEU A 186 -0.05 -5.91 6.98
C LEU A 186 -0.56 -7.36 7.13
N TRP A 187 0.36 -8.28 7.38
CA TRP A 187 0.02 -9.65 7.71
C TRP A 187 -0.39 -9.75 9.19
N MET A 188 -1.44 -10.50 9.45
CA MET A 188 -1.89 -10.81 10.82
C MET A 188 -1.31 -12.17 11.22
N GLU A 189 -0.76 -12.23 12.40
CA GLU A 189 -0.16 -13.43 12.95
C GLU A 189 -1.19 -14.29 13.72
N GLU A 190 -0.84 -15.54 14.03
CA GLU A 190 -1.69 -16.43 14.84
C GLU A 190 -1.97 -15.88 16.24
N ARG A 191 -0.98 -15.24 16.85
CA ARG A 191 -1.12 -14.63 18.17
C ARG A 191 -2.04 -13.40 18.07
N PRO A 192 -3.15 -13.36 18.83
CA PRO A 192 -4.05 -12.21 18.79
C PRO A 192 -3.34 -10.88 19.06
N GLY A 193 -3.55 -9.92 18.19
CA GLY A 193 -2.95 -8.59 18.29
C GLY A 193 -1.54 -8.45 17.71
N SER A 194 -0.93 -9.54 17.25
CA SER A 194 0.34 -9.50 16.57
C SER A 194 0.17 -9.38 15.05
N PHE A 195 1.10 -8.66 14.43
CA PHE A 195 1.13 -8.42 12.99
C PHE A 195 2.55 -8.18 12.51
N GLU A 196 2.76 -8.26 11.21
CA GLU A 196 4.09 -8.06 10.64
C GLU A 196 4.09 -7.35 9.29
N TYR A 197 5.20 -6.70 9.00
CA TYR A 197 5.67 -6.49 7.66
C TYR A 197 6.55 -7.67 7.28
N ASN A 198 6.21 -8.36 6.22
CA ASN A 198 6.94 -9.53 5.75
C ASN A 198 7.37 -9.30 4.31
N GLY A 199 8.66 -9.48 4.05
CA GLY A 199 9.25 -9.37 2.73
C GLY A 199 9.94 -10.65 2.28
N MET A 200 9.80 -10.96 1.01
CA MET A 200 10.24 -12.21 0.36
C MET A 200 11.72 -12.55 0.61
N LEU A 201 12.57 -11.55 0.84
CA LEU A 201 14.02 -11.75 1.06
C LEU A 201 14.41 -11.75 2.54
N GLY A 202 13.44 -11.87 3.45
CA GLY A 202 13.68 -12.00 4.89
C GLY A 202 13.77 -10.65 5.63
N GLN A 203 13.38 -9.55 5.00
CA GLN A 203 13.18 -8.28 5.69
C GLN A 203 11.85 -8.31 6.42
N ASN A 204 11.87 -8.54 7.72
CA ASN A 204 10.67 -8.67 8.52
C ASN A 204 10.69 -7.71 9.70
N VAL A 205 9.53 -7.18 10.06
CA VAL A 205 9.28 -6.43 11.29
C VAL A 205 8.07 -7.07 11.97
N LEU A 206 8.34 -7.82 13.03
CA LEU A 206 7.29 -8.50 13.79
C LEU A 206 6.91 -7.64 15.01
N ILE A 207 5.61 -7.49 15.25
CA ILE A 207 5.04 -6.70 16.33
C ILE A 207 4.14 -7.61 17.18
N TYR A 208 4.44 -7.67 18.50
CA TYR A 208 3.77 -8.53 19.46
C TYR A 208 3.16 -7.72 20.61
#